data_6ec9cfb02cd4ec087f9e14272fba7f07
#
_entry.id   6ec9cfb02cd4ec087f9e14272fba7f07
#
_cell.length_a   1.000
_cell.length_b   1.000
_cell.length_c   1.000
_cell.angle_alpha   90.00
_cell.angle_beta   90.00
_cell.angle_gamma   90.00
#
_symmetry.space_group_name_H-M   'P 1'
#
loop_
_entity.id
_entity.type
_entity.pdbx_description
1 polymer ?
#
loop_
_entity_poly.entity_id
_entity_poly.type
_entity_poly.pdbx_seq_one_letter_code
_entity_poly.pdbx_strand_id
1 'polypeptide(L)'
;ALQTQYPLYEVIAVNDGSSDKTAEILDELALQYKGLRVVHLAENQGKAYALRSGAMVSQYEYLICIDGDALLHPHAVLWMMHHLTEFSAVGAVTGNPRIINRSSILGKLQVGEFSSIIGLIKRAQRTYGRIFTVSGVIAGFRKTALEQVGFWSDDKITEDIDISWKIQLERWDIHYVPRALCYIYMPETLSGLWKQRVRWAQGGVEVLQSYLPKMFNLKSLKMWPVALECAVSMVWAYIVLLIFVLFFLGLFVDVPKEWAIRSLFPQWYGVILAITCLIQFFVSLYIDRRYDDQRFLRNYFWVIWYP
;
A
#
# COMPACT_ATOMS: atom_id res chain seq x y z
N ALA A 1 5.05 17.83 5.74
CA ALA A 1 4.72 17.58 7.16
C ALA A 1 4.56 18.90 7.93
N LEU A 2 5.52 19.82 7.88
CA LEU A 2 5.52 21.08 8.64
C LEU A 2 4.36 22.06 8.32
N GLN A 3 3.61 21.83 7.24
CA GLN A 3 2.42 22.62 6.88
C GLN A 3 1.10 21.94 7.28
N THR A 4 1.17 20.91 8.10
CA THR A 4 -0.01 20.18 8.59
C THR A 4 -0.92 21.09 9.42
N GLN A 5 -2.22 21.07 9.12
CA GLN A 5 -3.24 21.80 9.87
C GLN A 5 -3.79 20.91 10.99
N TYR A 6 -2.96 20.72 12.03
CA TYR A 6 -3.33 20.04 13.27
C TYR A 6 -2.75 20.79 14.46
N PRO A 7 -3.50 20.97 15.56
CA PRO A 7 -3.12 21.95 16.60
C PRO A 7 -1.88 21.56 17.41
N LEU A 8 -1.63 20.27 17.61
CA LEU A 8 -0.55 19.80 18.47
C LEU A 8 0.14 18.59 17.82
N TYR A 9 1.35 18.77 17.33
CA TYR A 9 2.18 17.73 16.74
C TYR A 9 3.68 18.06 16.84
N GLU A 10 4.50 17.06 16.71
CA GLU A 10 5.93 17.15 16.42
C GLU A 10 6.22 16.52 15.08
N VAL A 11 7.30 16.90 14.44
CA VAL A 11 7.82 16.24 13.24
C VAL A 11 9.16 15.62 13.58
N ILE A 12 9.29 14.31 13.35
CA ILE A 12 10.52 13.57 13.55
C ILE A 12 11.00 13.08 12.18
N ALA A 13 12.12 13.62 11.71
CA ALA A 13 12.79 13.16 10.51
C ALA A 13 13.90 12.19 10.91
N VAL A 14 13.81 10.95 10.40
CA VAL A 14 14.85 9.94 10.64
C VAL A 14 15.67 9.80 9.37
N ASN A 15 16.95 10.14 9.46
CA ASN A 15 17.92 9.94 8.41
C ASN A 15 18.60 8.57 8.60
N ASP A 16 18.30 7.64 7.71
CA ASP A 16 18.78 6.26 7.74
C ASP A 16 20.17 6.13 7.06
N GLY A 17 21.16 6.83 7.60
CA GLY A 17 22.54 6.74 7.13
C GLY A 17 22.74 7.20 5.68
N SER A 18 22.07 8.29 5.26
CA SER A 18 22.22 8.83 3.91
C SER A 18 23.66 9.30 3.66
N SER A 19 24.19 9.00 2.47
CA SER A 19 25.54 9.37 2.04
C SER A 19 25.60 10.70 1.26
N ASP A 20 24.45 11.32 1.00
CA ASP A 20 24.33 12.62 0.33
C ASP A 20 24.11 13.77 1.34
N LYS A 21 23.74 14.94 0.86
CA LYS A 21 23.50 16.13 1.69
C LYS A 21 22.23 16.09 2.55
N THR A 22 21.56 14.94 2.66
CA THR A 22 20.30 14.83 3.41
C THR A 22 20.48 15.21 4.89
N ALA A 23 21.59 14.77 5.52
CA ALA A 23 21.86 15.09 6.93
C ALA A 23 21.99 16.60 7.15
N GLU A 24 22.84 17.27 6.35
CA GLU A 24 23.06 18.73 6.43
C GLU A 24 21.77 19.51 6.23
N ILE A 25 20.97 19.14 5.22
CA ILE A 25 19.69 19.81 4.93
C ILE A 25 18.70 19.63 6.09
N LEU A 26 18.62 18.44 6.67
CA LEU A 26 17.72 18.20 7.80
C LEU A 26 18.14 18.99 9.04
N ASP A 27 19.44 19.13 9.33
CA ASP A 27 19.94 19.93 10.44
C ASP A 27 19.66 21.42 10.23
N GLU A 28 19.86 21.94 9.01
CA GLU A 28 19.50 23.31 8.66
C GLU A 28 18.00 23.59 8.87
N LEU A 29 17.15 22.65 8.43
CA LEU A 29 15.70 22.74 8.62
C LEU A 29 15.32 22.68 10.11
N ALA A 30 15.99 21.87 10.92
CA ALA A 30 15.74 21.79 12.36
C ALA A 30 16.07 23.10 13.09
N LEU A 31 17.07 23.84 12.62
CA LEU A 31 17.37 25.17 13.12
C LEU A 31 16.27 26.20 12.78
N GLN A 32 15.63 26.05 11.62
CA GLN A 32 14.57 26.95 11.15
C GLN A 32 13.20 26.64 11.78
N TYR A 33 12.89 25.35 12.01
CA TYR A 33 11.59 24.87 12.46
C TYR A 33 11.68 24.19 13.82
N LYS A 34 11.32 24.89 14.89
CA LYS A 34 11.38 24.38 16.27
C LYS A 34 10.58 23.09 16.53
N GLY A 35 9.57 22.79 15.70
CA GLY A 35 8.76 21.57 15.78
C GLY A 35 9.37 20.37 15.04
N LEU A 36 10.52 20.52 14.37
CA LEU A 36 11.25 19.46 13.69
C LEU A 36 12.38 18.94 14.57
N ARG A 37 12.35 17.64 14.82
CA ARG A 37 13.44 16.88 15.45
C ARG A 37 14.07 15.96 14.42
N VAL A 38 15.38 15.88 14.41
CA VAL A 38 16.13 15.00 13.49
C VAL A 38 16.80 13.90 14.29
N VAL A 39 16.73 12.69 13.76
CA VAL A 39 17.44 11.50 14.27
C VAL A 39 18.32 10.99 13.15
N HIS A 40 19.63 10.96 13.36
CA HIS A 40 20.59 10.39 12.43
C HIS A 40 21.00 8.99 12.89
N LEU A 41 20.80 8.00 12.03
CA LEU A 41 21.35 6.66 12.22
C LEU A 41 22.77 6.61 11.65
N ALA A 42 23.66 5.91 12.33
CA ALA A 42 25.06 5.83 11.92
C ALA A 42 25.25 5.11 10.57
N GLU A 43 24.37 4.13 10.29
CA GLU A 43 24.39 3.30 9.10
C GLU A 43 22.97 3.10 8.58
N ASN A 44 22.85 2.79 7.28
CA ASN A 44 21.57 2.43 6.69
C ASN A 44 21.13 1.05 7.18
N GLN A 45 20.03 1.00 7.93
CA GLN A 45 19.43 -0.22 8.48
C GLN A 45 18.06 -0.54 7.89
N GLY A 46 17.61 0.29 6.95
CA GLY A 46 16.36 0.13 6.24
C GLY A 46 15.17 0.81 6.91
N LYS A 47 14.10 0.96 6.13
CA LYS A 47 12.92 1.73 6.50
C LYS A 47 12.25 1.25 7.79
N ALA A 48 12.16 -0.05 8.03
CA ALA A 48 11.56 -0.61 9.24
C ALA A 48 12.27 -0.12 10.51
N TYR A 49 13.61 -0.14 10.49
CA TYR A 49 14.42 0.33 11.60
C TYR A 49 14.30 1.85 11.80
N ALA A 50 14.28 2.63 10.70
CA ALA A 50 14.09 4.07 10.77
C ALA A 50 12.71 4.43 11.37
N LEU A 51 11.63 3.75 10.95
CA LEU A 51 10.29 3.94 11.51
C LEU A 51 10.25 3.61 13.01
N ARG A 52 10.86 2.49 13.41
CA ARG A 52 10.98 2.08 14.81
C ARG A 52 11.73 3.12 15.64
N SER A 53 12.86 3.62 15.14
CA SER A 53 13.67 4.64 15.80
C SER A 53 12.87 5.94 16.01
N GLY A 54 12.15 6.40 14.98
CA GLY A 54 11.26 7.54 15.08
C GLY A 54 10.13 7.33 16.08
N ALA A 55 9.52 6.16 16.11
CA ALA A 55 8.47 5.81 17.05
C ALA A 55 8.94 5.80 18.51
N MET A 56 10.17 5.30 18.75
CA MET A 56 10.74 5.24 20.10
C MET A 56 11.02 6.62 20.69
N VAL A 57 11.48 7.58 19.88
CA VAL A 57 11.78 8.93 20.35
C VAL A 57 10.55 9.85 20.36
N SER A 58 9.43 9.44 19.77
CA SER A 58 8.19 10.19 19.76
C SER A 58 7.60 10.33 21.17
N GLN A 59 7.11 11.53 21.48
CA GLN A 59 6.46 11.86 22.75
C GLN A 59 4.95 11.58 22.75
N TYR A 60 4.34 11.35 21.57
CA TYR A 60 2.90 11.22 21.43
C TYR A 60 2.46 9.76 21.23
N GLU A 61 1.22 9.49 21.65
CA GLU A 61 0.55 8.18 21.50
C GLU A 61 0.22 7.87 20.04
N TYR A 62 -0.01 8.88 19.20
CA TYR A 62 -0.40 8.69 17.82
C TYR A 62 0.71 9.09 16.87
N LEU A 63 1.07 8.19 16.00
CA LEU A 63 2.15 8.37 15.03
C LEU A 63 1.57 8.40 13.62
N ILE A 64 1.93 9.41 12.83
CA ILE A 64 1.61 9.45 11.40
C ILE A 64 2.92 9.30 10.63
N CYS A 65 3.11 8.14 9.99
CA CYS A 65 4.29 7.80 9.22
C CYS A 65 4.07 8.14 7.75
N ILE A 66 5.04 8.83 7.16
CA ILE A 66 5.05 9.21 5.74
C ILE A 66 6.44 8.95 5.14
N ASP A 67 6.49 8.63 3.84
CA ASP A 67 7.77 8.54 3.13
C ASP A 67 8.37 9.94 2.92
N GLY A 68 9.71 10.03 2.89
CA GLY A 68 10.44 11.29 2.78
C GLY A 68 10.18 12.03 1.46
N ASP A 69 9.78 11.32 0.40
CA ASP A 69 9.45 11.86 -0.92
C ASP A 69 7.93 12.08 -1.12
N ALA A 70 7.13 11.84 -0.10
CA ALA A 70 5.68 11.99 -0.16
C ALA A 70 5.21 13.38 0.30
N LEU A 71 4.21 13.93 -0.39
CA LEU A 71 3.61 15.23 -0.08
C LEU A 71 2.28 15.04 0.64
N LEU A 72 2.26 15.35 1.93
CA LEU A 72 1.08 15.23 2.76
C LEU A 72 0.10 16.37 2.50
N HIS A 73 -1.18 16.04 2.29
CA HIS A 73 -2.24 17.06 2.23
C HIS A 73 -2.41 17.71 3.62
N PRO A 74 -2.57 19.06 3.73
CA PRO A 74 -2.63 19.76 5.01
C PRO A 74 -3.64 19.20 6.02
N HIS A 75 -4.78 18.70 5.56
CA HIS A 75 -5.83 18.12 6.39
C HIS A 75 -5.71 16.60 6.59
N ALA A 76 -4.71 15.92 6.03
CA ALA A 76 -4.62 14.47 6.10
C ALA A 76 -4.51 13.96 7.53
N VAL A 77 -3.67 14.60 8.35
CA VAL A 77 -3.50 14.26 9.77
C VAL A 77 -4.82 14.39 10.53
N LEU A 78 -5.58 15.45 10.30
CA LEU A 78 -6.88 15.67 10.96
C LEU A 78 -7.83 14.49 10.72
N TRP A 79 -7.93 14.02 9.46
CA TRP A 79 -8.78 12.88 9.11
C TRP A 79 -8.30 11.57 9.72
N MET A 80 -6.99 11.35 9.78
CA MET A 80 -6.42 10.14 10.38
C MET A 80 -6.61 10.13 11.89
N MET A 81 -6.35 11.26 12.54
CA MET A 81 -6.51 11.42 13.97
C MET A 81 -7.96 11.23 14.43
N HIS A 82 -8.94 11.73 13.66
CA HIS A 82 -10.35 11.49 13.95
C HIS A 82 -10.65 9.98 14.11
N HIS A 83 -10.11 9.12 13.23
CA HIS A 83 -10.31 7.68 13.35
C HIS A 83 -9.55 7.05 14.53
N LEU A 84 -8.34 7.52 14.82
CA LEU A 84 -7.53 7.00 15.91
C LEU A 84 -8.07 7.38 17.29
N THR A 85 -8.68 8.57 17.40
CA THR A 85 -9.22 9.07 18.68
C THR A 85 -10.63 8.58 18.96
N GLU A 86 -11.51 8.56 17.94
CA GLU A 86 -12.91 8.16 18.11
C GLU A 86 -13.09 6.64 18.29
N PHE A 87 -12.22 5.84 17.71
CA PHE A 87 -12.36 4.38 17.74
C PHE A 87 -11.23 3.75 18.55
N SER A 88 -11.49 3.38 19.79
CA SER A 88 -10.49 2.80 20.71
C SER A 88 -9.92 1.46 20.24
N ALA A 89 -10.67 0.67 19.45
CA ALA A 89 -10.21 -0.59 18.87
C ALA A 89 -9.29 -0.41 17.64
N VAL A 90 -9.15 0.82 17.13
CA VAL A 90 -8.31 1.10 15.96
C VAL A 90 -6.86 1.25 16.39
N GLY A 91 -6.03 0.30 15.95
CA GLY A 91 -4.57 0.31 16.16
C GLY A 91 -3.81 1.02 15.04
N ALA A 92 -4.39 1.04 13.82
CA ALA A 92 -3.79 1.75 12.69
C ALA A 92 -4.83 2.33 11.74
N VAL A 93 -4.41 3.33 10.98
CA VAL A 93 -5.17 3.92 9.88
C VAL A 93 -4.31 4.01 8.64
N THR A 94 -4.89 3.80 7.46
CA THR A 94 -4.20 3.99 6.19
C THR A 94 -4.84 5.10 5.38
N GLY A 95 -4.02 6.01 4.85
CA GLY A 95 -4.48 7.10 4.00
C GLY A 95 -4.68 6.67 2.53
N ASN A 96 -4.89 7.66 1.70
CA ASN A 96 -5.19 7.54 0.27
C ASN A 96 -4.08 8.20 -0.55
N PRO A 97 -3.05 7.44 -0.96
CA PRO A 97 -2.01 7.97 -1.82
C PRO A 97 -2.54 8.27 -3.23
N ARG A 98 -2.14 9.43 -3.77
CA ARG A 98 -2.49 9.92 -5.10
C ARG A 98 -1.23 10.17 -5.92
N ILE A 99 -1.19 9.68 -7.13
CA ILE A 99 -0.04 9.81 -8.01
C ILE A 99 0.04 11.23 -8.58
N ILE A 100 1.21 11.85 -8.56
CA ILE A 100 1.44 13.20 -9.10
C ILE A 100 1.85 13.14 -10.57
N ASN A 101 2.83 12.30 -10.90
CA ASN A 101 3.42 12.20 -12.24
C ASN A 101 2.52 11.42 -13.19
N ARG A 102 1.66 12.15 -13.91
CA ARG A 102 0.59 11.61 -14.77
C ARG A 102 0.80 11.93 -16.24
N SER A 103 1.98 12.41 -16.65
CA SER A 103 2.28 12.81 -18.02
C SER A 103 2.41 11.60 -18.94
N SER A 104 3.10 10.56 -18.50
CA SER A 104 3.34 9.35 -19.27
C SER A 104 2.12 8.41 -19.31
N ILE A 105 2.04 7.55 -20.34
CA ILE A 105 1.03 6.49 -20.44
C ILE A 105 1.11 5.58 -19.20
N LEU A 106 2.33 5.21 -18.80
CA LEU A 106 2.56 4.36 -17.64
C LEU A 106 2.06 5.00 -16.34
N GLY A 107 2.30 6.31 -16.16
CA GLY A 107 1.75 7.05 -15.02
C GLY A 107 0.23 7.05 -14.99
N LYS A 108 -0.42 7.22 -16.15
CA LYS A 108 -1.90 7.19 -16.26
C LYS A 108 -2.48 5.80 -15.98
N LEU A 109 -1.83 4.71 -16.44
CA LEU A 109 -2.23 3.34 -16.12
C LEU A 109 -2.16 3.08 -14.60
N GLN A 110 -1.09 3.52 -13.96
CA GLN A 110 -0.91 3.40 -12.52
C GLN A 110 -1.95 4.21 -11.73
N VAL A 111 -2.44 5.36 -12.22
CA VAL A 111 -3.55 6.10 -11.60
C VAL A 111 -4.82 5.23 -11.55
N GLY A 112 -5.15 4.57 -12.64
CA GLY A 112 -6.30 3.66 -12.68
C GLY A 112 -6.13 2.45 -11.75
N GLU A 113 -4.95 1.85 -11.75
CA GLU A 113 -4.60 0.74 -10.86
C GLU A 113 -4.71 1.14 -9.38
N PHE A 114 -4.15 2.29 -8.98
CA PHE A 114 -4.26 2.80 -7.61
C PHE A 114 -5.70 3.12 -7.22
N SER A 115 -6.51 3.65 -8.12
CA SER A 115 -7.94 3.85 -7.87
C SER A 115 -8.64 2.52 -7.60
N SER A 116 -8.26 1.44 -8.28
CA SER A 116 -8.82 0.10 -8.05
C SER A 116 -8.34 -0.49 -6.73
N ILE A 117 -7.03 -0.56 -6.52
CA ILE A 117 -6.43 -1.24 -5.36
C ILE A 117 -6.65 -0.42 -4.08
N ILE A 118 -6.29 0.86 -4.09
CA ILE A 118 -6.38 1.71 -2.89
C ILE A 118 -7.80 2.26 -2.74
N GLY A 119 -8.38 2.76 -3.84
CA GLY A 119 -9.68 3.41 -3.80
C GLY A 119 -10.85 2.45 -3.57
N LEU A 120 -10.90 1.30 -4.23
CA LEU A 120 -12.02 0.38 -4.17
C LEU A 120 -11.77 -0.82 -3.26
N ILE A 121 -10.68 -1.58 -3.47
CA ILE A 121 -10.41 -2.82 -2.73
C ILE A 121 -10.26 -2.54 -1.23
N LYS A 122 -9.50 -1.53 -0.81
CA LYS A 122 -9.40 -1.19 0.63
C LYS A 122 -10.73 -0.78 1.25
N ARG A 123 -11.65 -0.16 0.46
CA ARG A 123 -13.01 0.12 0.94
C ARG A 123 -13.79 -1.16 1.17
N ALA A 124 -13.71 -2.11 0.23
CA ALA A 124 -14.36 -3.41 0.36
C ALA A 124 -13.77 -4.19 1.54
N GLN A 125 -12.46 -4.24 1.67
CA GLN A 125 -11.76 -4.88 2.78
C GLN A 125 -12.20 -4.30 4.14
N ARG A 126 -12.39 -2.99 4.23
CA ARG A 126 -12.90 -2.37 5.46
C ARG A 126 -14.30 -2.86 5.85
N THR A 127 -15.17 -3.25 4.91
CA THR A 127 -16.54 -3.69 5.22
C THR A 127 -16.56 -5.00 6.01
N TYR A 128 -15.58 -5.88 5.81
CA TYR A 128 -15.43 -7.09 6.63
C TYR A 128 -14.39 -6.93 7.76
N GLY A 129 -13.91 -5.69 7.96
CA GLY A 129 -13.14 -5.30 9.14
C GLY A 129 -11.68 -5.71 9.13
N ARG A 130 -11.10 -6.08 7.97
CA ARG A 130 -9.67 -6.40 7.84
C ARG A 130 -9.14 -5.83 6.53
N ILE A 131 -7.92 -5.30 6.57
CA ILE A 131 -7.23 -4.68 5.43
C ILE A 131 -5.94 -5.45 5.17
N PHE A 132 -5.65 -5.75 3.90
CA PHE A 132 -4.44 -6.48 3.52
C PHE A 132 -3.16 -5.75 3.96
N THR A 133 -3.09 -4.45 3.69
CA THR A 133 -1.93 -3.62 4.09
C THR A 133 -2.33 -2.16 4.31
N VAL A 134 -1.72 -1.52 5.28
CA VAL A 134 -1.65 -0.06 5.29
C VAL A 134 -0.82 0.42 4.09
N SER A 135 -0.90 1.68 3.74
CA SER A 135 -0.03 2.23 2.71
C SER A 135 1.29 2.68 3.35
N GLY A 136 2.40 2.09 2.94
CA GLY A 136 3.73 2.43 3.47
C GLY A 136 4.09 3.90 3.33
N VAL A 137 3.43 4.62 2.39
CA VAL A 137 3.67 6.06 2.15
C VAL A 137 2.82 6.98 3.02
N ILE A 138 1.73 6.49 3.61
CA ILE A 138 0.89 7.24 4.58
C ILE A 138 0.11 6.27 5.46
N ALA A 139 0.52 6.14 6.69
CA ALA A 139 -0.16 5.33 7.69
C ALA A 139 -0.09 6.00 9.06
N GLY A 140 -1.14 5.85 9.86
CA GLY A 140 -1.17 6.29 11.24
C GLY A 140 -1.27 5.09 12.17
N PHE A 141 -0.64 5.19 13.32
CA PHE A 141 -0.58 4.10 14.29
C PHE A 141 -0.83 4.62 15.70
N ARG A 142 -1.45 3.77 16.50
CA ARG A 142 -1.48 3.91 17.96
C ARG A 142 -0.19 3.30 18.50
N LYS A 143 0.58 4.04 19.31
CA LYS A 143 1.89 3.60 19.82
C LYS A 143 1.75 2.36 20.69
N THR A 144 0.74 2.29 21.54
CA THR A 144 0.44 1.08 22.34
C THR A 144 0.16 -0.15 21.48
N ALA A 145 -0.46 -0.01 20.30
CA ALA A 145 -0.66 -1.13 19.39
C ALA A 145 0.67 -1.58 18.75
N LEU A 146 1.56 -0.62 18.39
CA LEU A 146 2.90 -0.94 17.90
C LEU A 146 3.76 -1.63 18.95
N GLU A 147 3.72 -1.16 20.20
CA GLU A 147 4.44 -1.76 21.34
C GLU A 147 4.00 -3.21 21.57
N GLN A 148 2.69 -3.46 21.55
CA GLN A 148 2.13 -4.80 21.73
C GLN A 148 2.62 -5.80 20.68
N VAL A 149 2.84 -5.38 19.45
CA VAL A 149 3.31 -6.24 18.35
C VAL A 149 4.82 -6.21 18.13
N GLY A 150 5.58 -5.43 18.92
CA GLY A 150 7.03 -5.34 18.83
C GLY A 150 7.52 -4.47 17.66
N PHE A 151 6.73 -3.48 17.23
CA PHE A 151 7.03 -2.57 16.13
C PHE A 151 7.20 -3.26 14.78
N TRP A 152 7.82 -2.57 13.80
CA TRP A 152 8.13 -3.12 12.47
C TRP A 152 9.24 -4.15 12.55
N SER A 153 9.12 -5.20 11.75
CA SER A 153 10.17 -6.23 11.57
C SER A 153 11.18 -5.75 10.54
N ASP A 154 12.44 -5.86 10.86
CA ASP A 154 13.57 -5.48 9.99
C ASP A 154 13.94 -6.58 8.99
N ASP A 155 13.47 -7.82 9.22
CA ASP A 155 13.68 -8.99 8.36
C ASP A 155 12.67 -9.12 7.22
N LYS A 156 11.71 -8.18 7.06
CA LYS A 156 10.66 -8.24 6.04
C LYS A 156 10.88 -7.25 4.90
N ILE A 157 10.66 -7.72 3.66
CA ILE A 157 10.81 -6.91 2.46
C ILE A 157 9.76 -5.79 2.39
N THR A 158 8.57 -6.06 2.93
CA THR A 158 7.44 -5.11 2.97
C THR A 158 6.99 -4.94 4.41
N GLU A 159 7.56 -3.95 5.06
CA GLU A 159 7.30 -3.61 6.46
C GLU A 159 5.84 -3.20 6.72
N ASP A 160 5.19 -2.65 5.70
CA ASP A 160 3.80 -2.19 5.75
C ASP A 160 2.79 -3.35 5.72
N ILE A 161 3.04 -4.40 4.93
CA ILE A 161 2.21 -5.61 4.95
C ILE A 161 2.41 -6.32 6.30
N ASP A 162 3.64 -6.52 6.72
CA ASP A 162 3.98 -7.21 7.97
C ASP A 162 3.31 -6.56 9.19
N ILE A 163 3.51 -5.24 9.39
CA ILE A 163 2.91 -4.53 10.53
C ILE A 163 1.38 -4.57 10.50
N SER A 164 0.77 -4.55 9.30
CA SER A 164 -0.67 -4.65 9.15
C SER A 164 -1.21 -5.99 9.64
N TRP A 165 -0.51 -7.07 9.34
CA TRP A 165 -0.90 -8.40 9.79
C TRP A 165 -0.66 -8.59 11.29
N LYS A 166 0.47 -8.13 11.82
CA LYS A 166 0.77 -8.15 13.26
C LYS A 166 -0.33 -7.49 14.07
N ILE A 167 -0.67 -6.25 13.74
CA ILE A 167 -1.68 -5.44 14.45
C ILE A 167 -3.04 -6.15 14.42
N GLN A 168 -3.46 -6.68 13.27
CA GLN A 168 -4.76 -7.32 13.12
C GLN A 168 -4.83 -8.71 13.78
N LEU A 169 -3.73 -9.45 13.84
CA LEU A 169 -3.65 -10.72 14.59
C LEU A 169 -3.76 -10.50 16.09
N GLU A 170 -3.29 -9.36 16.61
CA GLU A 170 -3.49 -8.92 18.00
C GLU A 170 -4.85 -8.22 18.21
N ARG A 171 -5.80 -8.39 17.25
CA ARG A 171 -7.20 -7.96 17.29
C ARG A 171 -7.44 -6.45 17.19
N TRP A 172 -6.44 -5.65 16.89
CA TRP A 172 -6.66 -4.27 16.54
C TRP A 172 -7.31 -4.17 15.15
N ASP A 173 -8.13 -3.17 14.97
CA ASP A 173 -8.71 -2.85 13.67
C ASP A 173 -7.83 -1.88 12.90
N ILE A 174 -7.86 -1.97 11.57
CA ILE A 174 -7.24 -1.00 10.67
C ILE A 174 -8.33 -0.30 9.88
N HIS A 175 -8.34 1.03 9.89
CA HIS A 175 -9.29 1.81 9.10
C HIS A 175 -8.65 2.42 7.87
N TYR A 176 -9.32 2.32 6.73
CA TYR A 176 -9.00 3.10 5.54
C TYR A 176 -9.68 4.47 5.61
N VAL A 177 -8.91 5.54 5.46
CA VAL A 177 -9.35 6.94 5.57
C VAL A 177 -9.19 7.63 4.21
N PRO A 178 -10.21 7.58 3.33
CA PRO A 178 -10.07 8.05 1.95
C PRO A 178 -9.84 9.56 1.81
N ARG A 179 -10.15 10.35 2.84
CA ARG A 179 -9.89 11.80 2.87
C ARG A 179 -8.49 12.19 3.32
N ALA A 180 -7.74 11.25 3.89
CA ALA A 180 -6.34 11.45 4.24
C ALA A 180 -5.45 11.30 3.00
N LEU A 181 -5.34 12.38 2.22
CA LEU A 181 -4.61 12.37 0.96
C LEU A 181 -3.12 12.55 1.16
N CYS A 182 -2.35 11.83 0.37
CA CYS A 182 -0.91 11.96 0.25
C CYS A 182 -0.53 11.85 -1.22
N TYR A 183 0.36 12.71 -1.69
CA TYR A 183 0.75 12.74 -3.10
C TYR A 183 2.14 12.13 -3.26
N ILE A 184 2.26 11.22 -4.23
CA ILE A 184 3.46 10.40 -4.42
C ILE A 184 3.89 10.37 -5.88
N TYR A 185 5.17 10.09 -6.08
CA TYR A 185 5.73 9.80 -7.39
C TYR A 185 5.77 8.30 -7.61
N MET A 186 5.43 7.87 -8.83
CA MET A 186 5.45 6.46 -9.23
C MET A 186 6.49 6.24 -10.34
N PRO A 187 7.01 5.00 -10.50
CA PRO A 187 7.95 4.70 -11.56
C PRO A 187 7.42 5.06 -12.95
N GLU A 188 8.23 5.76 -13.73
CA GLU A 188 7.90 6.17 -15.12
C GLU A 188 8.53 5.25 -16.17
N THR A 189 9.31 4.25 -15.74
CA THR A 189 9.93 3.25 -16.60
C THR A 189 9.38 1.86 -16.32
N LEU A 190 9.30 1.01 -17.35
CA LEU A 190 8.87 -0.39 -17.20
C LEU A 190 9.79 -1.19 -16.25
N SER A 191 11.10 -0.93 -16.31
CA SER A 191 12.05 -1.58 -15.40
C SER A 191 11.81 -1.19 -13.94
N GLY A 192 11.56 0.09 -13.68
CA GLY A 192 11.25 0.58 -12.32
C GLY A 192 9.93 -0.01 -11.81
N LEU A 193 8.89 -0.02 -12.66
CA LEU A 193 7.61 -0.64 -12.32
C LEU A 193 7.77 -2.13 -12.03
N TRP A 194 8.49 -2.87 -12.87
CA TRP A 194 8.75 -4.29 -12.69
C TRP A 194 9.41 -4.58 -11.34
N LYS A 195 10.51 -3.87 -11.03
CA LYS A 195 11.21 -4.02 -9.74
C LYS A 195 10.29 -3.77 -8.55
N GLN A 196 9.46 -2.74 -8.63
CA GLN A 196 8.51 -2.41 -7.58
C GLN A 196 7.46 -3.52 -7.40
N ARG A 197 6.88 -4.04 -8.50
CA ARG A 197 5.86 -5.11 -8.44
C ARG A 197 6.42 -6.43 -7.94
N VAL A 198 7.62 -6.80 -8.35
CA VAL A 198 8.31 -8.00 -7.85
C VAL A 198 8.51 -7.89 -6.33
N ARG A 199 9.00 -6.75 -5.85
CA ARG A 199 9.18 -6.51 -4.41
C ARG A 199 7.86 -6.64 -3.64
N TRP A 200 6.76 -6.08 -4.15
CA TRP A 200 5.45 -6.17 -3.50
C TRP A 200 4.90 -7.60 -3.49
N ALA A 201 5.03 -8.32 -4.60
CA ALA A 201 4.61 -9.71 -4.69
C ALA A 201 5.42 -10.60 -3.74
N GLN A 202 6.74 -10.44 -3.72
CA GLN A 202 7.63 -11.18 -2.83
C GLN A 202 7.29 -10.92 -1.36
N GLY A 203 7.11 -9.65 -0.97
CA GLY A 203 6.73 -9.30 0.40
C GLY A 203 5.36 -9.86 0.81
N GLY A 204 4.38 -9.86 -0.10
CA GLY A 204 3.08 -10.49 0.14
C GLY A 204 3.17 -12.00 0.39
N VAL A 205 3.98 -12.71 -0.42
CA VAL A 205 4.25 -14.16 -0.23
C VAL A 205 4.92 -14.42 1.11
N GLU A 206 5.96 -13.64 1.43
CA GLU A 206 6.73 -13.77 2.66
C GLU A 206 5.86 -13.59 3.91
N VAL A 207 5.01 -12.57 3.91
CA VAL A 207 4.08 -12.32 5.02
C VAL A 207 3.04 -13.44 5.12
N LEU A 208 2.45 -13.86 4.01
CA LEU A 208 1.49 -14.97 4.02
C LEU A 208 2.12 -16.24 4.60
N GLN A 209 3.32 -16.61 4.16
CA GLN A 209 4.03 -17.79 4.67
C GLN A 209 4.35 -17.68 6.17
N SER A 210 4.74 -16.49 6.64
CA SER A 210 5.10 -16.26 8.04
C SER A 210 3.91 -16.34 8.98
N TYR A 211 2.72 -15.92 8.53
CA TYR A 211 1.54 -15.83 9.39
C TYR A 211 0.49 -16.92 9.14
N LEU A 212 0.52 -17.63 8.02
CA LEU A 212 -0.42 -18.71 7.73
C LEU A 212 -0.52 -19.75 8.86
N PRO A 213 0.58 -20.23 9.48
CA PRO A 213 0.49 -21.16 10.60
C PRO A 213 -0.26 -20.60 11.81
N LYS A 214 -0.15 -19.29 12.06
CA LYS A 214 -0.82 -18.59 13.18
C LYS A 214 -2.32 -18.40 12.93
N MET A 215 -2.78 -18.54 11.69
CA MET A 215 -4.17 -18.32 11.30
C MET A 215 -5.10 -19.51 11.58
N PHE A 216 -4.56 -20.69 11.85
CA PHE A 216 -5.34 -21.87 12.24
C PHE A 216 -5.90 -21.80 13.67
N ASN A 217 -5.78 -20.64 14.33
CA ASN A 217 -6.38 -20.37 15.61
C ASN A 217 -7.76 -19.71 15.41
N LEU A 218 -8.76 -20.09 16.22
CA LEU A 218 -10.10 -19.48 16.22
C LEU A 218 -10.07 -17.95 16.40
N LYS A 219 -9.05 -17.45 17.10
CA LYS A 219 -8.84 -16.00 17.31
C LYS A 219 -8.53 -15.23 16.00
N SER A 220 -8.00 -15.92 15.02
CA SER A 220 -7.52 -15.35 13.75
C SER A 220 -8.51 -15.52 12.59
N LEU A 221 -9.70 -16.08 12.81
CA LEU A 221 -10.69 -16.36 11.77
C LEU A 221 -11.04 -15.13 10.92
N LYS A 222 -11.04 -13.93 11.53
CA LYS A 222 -11.32 -12.68 10.82
C LYS A 222 -10.25 -12.31 9.77
N MET A 223 -9.05 -12.90 9.83
CA MET A 223 -7.97 -12.67 8.86
C MET A 223 -8.07 -13.56 7.61
N TRP A 224 -8.87 -14.65 7.67
CA TRP A 224 -9.00 -15.58 6.54
C TRP A 224 -9.45 -14.95 5.23
N PRO A 225 -10.41 -14.01 5.18
CA PRO A 225 -10.79 -13.37 3.92
C PRO A 225 -9.60 -12.69 3.23
N VAL A 226 -8.77 -11.98 3.98
CA VAL A 226 -7.58 -11.30 3.45
C VAL A 226 -6.50 -12.29 3.00
N ALA A 227 -6.26 -13.33 3.78
CA ALA A 227 -5.30 -14.37 3.41
C ALA A 227 -5.75 -15.16 2.18
N LEU A 228 -7.04 -15.48 2.09
CA LEU A 228 -7.61 -16.16 0.93
C LEU A 228 -7.53 -15.27 -0.32
N GLU A 229 -7.86 -13.98 -0.21
CA GLU A 229 -7.70 -13.01 -1.30
C GLU A 229 -6.27 -12.99 -1.82
N CYS A 230 -5.28 -12.93 -0.91
CA CYS A 230 -3.87 -12.98 -1.26
C CYS A 230 -3.49 -14.30 -1.96
N ALA A 231 -3.87 -15.44 -1.37
CA ALA A 231 -3.58 -16.75 -1.93
C ALA A 231 -4.22 -16.96 -3.31
N VAL A 232 -5.49 -16.58 -3.48
CA VAL A 232 -6.21 -16.66 -4.77
C VAL A 232 -5.54 -15.78 -5.81
N SER A 233 -5.10 -14.57 -5.45
CA SER A 233 -4.38 -13.68 -6.37
C SER A 233 -3.06 -14.29 -6.84
N MET A 234 -2.33 -14.97 -5.96
CA MET A 234 -1.10 -15.69 -6.33
C MET A 234 -1.38 -16.87 -7.25
N VAL A 235 -2.36 -17.72 -6.90
CA VAL A 235 -2.77 -18.87 -7.74
C VAL A 235 -3.20 -18.38 -9.11
N TRP A 236 -3.97 -17.31 -9.18
CA TRP A 236 -4.37 -16.70 -10.44
C TRP A 236 -3.17 -16.26 -11.29
N ALA A 237 -2.18 -15.60 -10.70
CA ALA A 237 -0.97 -15.19 -11.41
C ALA A 237 -0.20 -16.39 -11.99
N TYR A 238 -0.08 -17.49 -11.23
CA TYR A 238 0.54 -18.73 -11.74
C TYR A 238 -0.28 -19.41 -12.84
N ILE A 239 -1.61 -19.41 -12.74
CA ILE A 239 -2.48 -19.95 -13.79
C ILE A 239 -2.31 -19.16 -15.09
N VAL A 240 -2.31 -17.82 -15.00
CA VAL A 240 -2.09 -16.95 -16.18
C VAL A 240 -0.71 -17.22 -16.78
N LEU A 241 0.34 -17.30 -15.97
CA LEU A 241 1.68 -17.64 -16.45
C LEU A 241 1.70 -19.02 -17.15
N LEU A 242 1.07 -20.02 -16.56
CA LEU A 242 0.97 -21.36 -17.13
C LEU A 242 0.25 -21.35 -18.49
N ILE A 243 -0.84 -20.60 -18.62
CA ILE A 243 -1.57 -20.43 -19.88
C ILE A 243 -0.65 -19.84 -20.95
N PHE A 244 0.12 -18.80 -20.64
CA PHE A 244 1.09 -18.23 -21.58
C PHE A 244 2.17 -19.25 -21.97
N VAL A 245 2.76 -19.94 -21.00
CA VAL A 245 3.79 -20.96 -21.25
C VAL A 245 3.25 -22.06 -22.15
N LEU A 246 2.07 -22.61 -21.87
CA LEU A 246 1.46 -23.67 -22.69
C LEU A 246 1.09 -23.17 -24.09
N PHE A 247 0.61 -21.95 -24.25
CA PHE A 247 0.34 -21.36 -25.55
C PHE A 247 1.61 -21.26 -26.40
N PHE A 248 2.67 -20.65 -25.86
CA PHE A 248 3.93 -20.51 -26.60
C PHE A 248 4.60 -21.87 -26.86
N LEU A 249 4.56 -22.78 -25.89
CA LEU A 249 5.09 -24.14 -26.07
C LEU A 249 4.36 -24.87 -27.21
N GLY A 250 3.03 -24.76 -27.30
CA GLY A 250 2.22 -25.34 -28.35
C GLY A 250 2.48 -24.80 -29.77
N LEU A 251 3.21 -23.65 -29.89
CA LEU A 251 3.66 -23.18 -31.23
C LEU A 251 4.89 -23.93 -31.74
N PHE A 252 5.63 -24.61 -30.87
CA PHE A 252 6.91 -25.26 -31.23
C PHE A 252 6.90 -26.76 -31.00
N VAL A 253 6.02 -27.27 -30.14
CA VAL A 253 5.93 -28.68 -29.74
C VAL A 253 4.48 -29.14 -29.79
N ASP A 254 4.25 -30.38 -30.24
CA ASP A 254 2.92 -31.00 -30.15
C ASP A 254 2.54 -31.25 -28.69
N VAL A 255 1.69 -30.39 -28.16
CA VAL A 255 1.15 -30.50 -26.81
C VAL A 255 -0.11 -31.38 -26.84
N PRO A 256 -0.32 -32.28 -25.85
CA PRO A 256 -1.55 -33.07 -25.75
C PRO A 256 -2.79 -32.19 -25.88
N LYS A 257 -3.83 -32.68 -26.54
CA LYS A 257 -5.05 -31.90 -26.87
C LYS A 257 -5.72 -31.27 -25.66
N GLU A 258 -5.63 -31.94 -24.51
CA GLU A 258 -6.19 -31.52 -23.24
C GLU A 258 -5.47 -30.28 -22.64
N TRP A 259 -4.20 -30.09 -23.02
CA TRP A 259 -3.33 -29.00 -22.52
C TRP A 259 -3.06 -27.93 -23.59
N ALA A 260 -3.57 -28.14 -24.80
CA ALA A 260 -3.32 -27.24 -25.92
C ALA A 260 -4.15 -25.95 -25.78
N ILE A 261 -3.49 -24.86 -25.46
CA ILE A 261 -4.10 -23.50 -25.45
C ILE A 261 -4.07 -22.98 -26.89
N ARG A 262 -5.23 -22.96 -27.55
CA ARG A 262 -5.35 -22.56 -28.96
C ARG A 262 -5.48 -21.05 -29.17
N SER A 263 -5.86 -20.29 -28.15
CA SER A 263 -6.06 -18.85 -28.24
C SER A 263 -5.81 -18.19 -26.90
N LEU A 264 -5.11 -17.05 -26.91
CA LEU A 264 -4.98 -16.16 -25.75
C LEU A 264 -6.20 -15.22 -25.62
N PHE A 265 -7.07 -15.17 -26.63
CA PHE A 265 -8.30 -14.38 -26.53
C PHE A 265 -9.28 -15.09 -25.60
N PRO A 266 -9.89 -14.35 -24.66
CA PRO A 266 -10.82 -14.91 -23.70
C PRO A 266 -12.04 -15.53 -24.43
N GLN A 267 -12.35 -16.78 -24.07
CA GLN A 267 -13.61 -17.41 -24.44
C GLN A 267 -14.74 -16.92 -23.51
N TRP A 268 -15.93 -17.49 -23.61
CA TRP A 268 -17.15 -17.01 -22.93
C TRP A 268 -16.94 -16.63 -21.44
N TYR A 269 -16.32 -17.49 -20.65
CA TYR A 269 -16.02 -17.21 -19.23
C TYR A 269 -15.01 -16.07 -19.06
N GLY A 270 -14.03 -15.97 -19.94
CA GLY A 270 -13.07 -14.88 -19.94
C GLY A 270 -13.69 -13.55 -20.31
N VAL A 271 -14.72 -13.53 -21.19
CA VAL A 271 -15.47 -12.32 -21.54
C VAL A 271 -16.25 -11.81 -20.31
N ILE A 272 -16.93 -12.70 -19.56
CA ILE A 272 -17.63 -12.31 -18.34
C ILE A 272 -16.66 -11.71 -17.32
N LEU A 273 -15.50 -12.35 -17.12
CA LEU A 273 -14.45 -11.84 -16.23
C LEU A 273 -13.96 -10.47 -16.68
N ALA A 274 -13.68 -10.30 -17.98
CA ALA A 274 -13.24 -9.02 -18.54
C ALA A 274 -14.26 -7.92 -18.31
N ILE A 275 -15.55 -8.17 -18.55
CA ILE A 275 -16.64 -7.21 -18.28
C ILE A 275 -16.68 -6.86 -16.79
N THR A 276 -16.55 -7.84 -15.90
CA THR A 276 -16.52 -7.61 -14.45
C THR A 276 -15.35 -6.72 -14.05
N CYS A 277 -14.16 -6.98 -14.58
CA CYS A 277 -12.97 -6.14 -14.36
C CYS A 277 -13.16 -4.71 -14.89
N LEU A 278 -13.78 -4.55 -16.07
CA LEU A 278 -14.08 -3.24 -16.64
C LEU A 278 -15.06 -2.46 -15.73
N ILE A 279 -16.12 -3.10 -15.25
CA ILE A 279 -17.08 -2.49 -14.32
C ILE A 279 -16.37 -2.09 -13.02
N GLN A 280 -15.60 -2.99 -12.44
CA GLN A 280 -14.82 -2.71 -11.22
C GLN A 280 -13.92 -1.49 -11.41
N PHE A 281 -13.20 -1.43 -12.52
CA PHE A 281 -12.27 -0.34 -12.83
C PHE A 281 -13.00 0.98 -13.05
N PHE A 282 -14.12 0.97 -13.76
CA PHE A 282 -14.98 2.14 -13.93
C PHE A 282 -15.50 2.66 -12.59
N VAL A 283 -16.03 1.76 -11.74
CA VAL A 283 -16.57 2.13 -10.42
C VAL A 283 -15.46 2.73 -9.55
N SER A 284 -14.25 2.17 -9.60
CA SER A 284 -13.12 2.70 -8.84
C SER A 284 -12.75 4.13 -9.24
N LEU A 285 -12.65 4.41 -10.54
CA LEU A 285 -12.40 5.76 -11.07
C LEU A 285 -13.55 6.72 -10.73
N TYR A 286 -14.79 6.24 -10.82
CA TYR A 286 -15.96 7.05 -10.47
C TYR A 286 -15.98 7.46 -9.00
N ILE A 287 -15.61 6.56 -8.10
CA ILE A 287 -15.53 6.86 -6.67
C ILE A 287 -14.39 7.84 -6.40
N ASP A 288 -13.23 7.61 -7.00
CA ASP A 288 -12.01 8.37 -6.74
C ASP A 288 -12.00 9.78 -7.32
N ARG A 289 -12.88 10.06 -8.32
CA ARG A 289 -13.04 11.43 -8.83
C ARG A 289 -13.33 12.48 -7.76
N ARG A 290 -13.82 12.06 -6.58
CA ARG A 290 -14.13 12.95 -5.46
C ARG A 290 -12.88 13.54 -4.78
N TYR A 291 -11.73 12.91 -5.00
CA TYR A 291 -10.45 13.24 -4.36
C TYR A 291 -9.45 13.82 -5.36
N ASP A 292 -9.92 14.12 -6.56
CA ASP A 292 -9.09 14.59 -7.66
C ASP A 292 -9.82 15.69 -8.46
N ASP A 293 -9.18 16.20 -9.53
CA ASP A 293 -9.76 17.19 -10.41
C ASP A 293 -11.13 16.74 -10.99
N GLN A 294 -12.02 17.68 -11.23
CA GLN A 294 -13.33 17.47 -11.88
C GLN A 294 -13.23 16.77 -13.25
N ARG A 295 -12.08 16.91 -13.92
CA ARG A 295 -11.78 16.28 -15.21
C ARG A 295 -11.26 14.85 -15.08
N PHE A 296 -11.13 14.32 -13.87
CA PHE A 296 -10.51 13.02 -13.60
C PHE A 296 -11.08 11.88 -14.46
N LEU A 297 -12.41 11.70 -14.49
CA LEU A 297 -13.03 10.66 -15.31
C LEU A 297 -12.72 10.83 -16.81
N ARG A 298 -12.80 12.05 -17.34
CA ARG A 298 -12.52 12.32 -18.75
C ARG A 298 -11.07 11.98 -19.11
N ASN A 299 -10.14 12.29 -18.21
CA ASN A 299 -8.71 12.09 -18.44
C ASN A 299 -8.28 10.62 -18.33
N TYR A 300 -8.99 9.81 -17.53
CA TYR A 300 -8.60 8.43 -17.26
C TYR A 300 -9.62 7.37 -17.69
N PHE A 301 -10.75 7.75 -18.27
CA PHE A 301 -11.77 6.81 -18.76
C PHE A 301 -11.16 5.78 -19.76
N TRP A 302 -10.28 6.19 -20.62
CA TRP A 302 -9.63 5.32 -21.59
C TRP A 302 -8.73 4.24 -20.97
N VAL A 303 -8.34 4.39 -19.71
CA VAL A 303 -7.54 3.38 -18.99
C VAL A 303 -8.38 2.15 -18.62
N ILE A 304 -9.70 2.20 -18.76
CA ILE A 304 -10.63 1.10 -18.44
C ILE A 304 -10.27 -0.19 -19.21
N TRP A 305 -9.72 -0.09 -20.42
CA TRP A 305 -9.31 -1.25 -21.20
C TRP A 305 -8.11 -2.01 -20.59
N TYR A 306 -7.35 -1.39 -19.72
CA TYR A 306 -6.10 -1.96 -19.17
C TYR A 306 -6.30 -3.31 -18.47
N PRO A 307 -7.34 -3.55 -17.65
CA PRO A 307 -7.54 -4.85 -17.04
C PRO A 307 -7.79 -5.94 -18.05
#